data_040d47a730317d21cef74d239d6fe0a1
#
_entry.id   040d47a730317d21cef74d239d6fe0a1
#
_cell.length_a   1.000
_cell.length_b   1.000
_cell.length_c   1.000
_cell.angle_alpha   90.00
_cell.angle_beta   90.00
_cell.angle_gamma   90.00
#
_symmetry.space_group_name_H-M   'P 1'
#
loop_
_entity.id
_entity.type
_entity.pdbx_description
1 polymer ?
#
loop_
_entity_poly.entity_id
_entity_poly.type
_entity_poly.pdbx_seq_one_letter_code
_entity_poly.pdbx_strand_id
1 'polypeptide(L)'
;MSEELLQATQAIPDLVTKAIPDDERLWVPQADKIWFRPLILNTTNGEWVNLLRIAKGGVMNRHRHPAPVYGYVLKGEWRYLEHDWVAKPGTFVFEPPGEIHTLVVDEEVEEMITLFHVFGALGYYDEDDTLIQH
;
A
#
# COMPACT_ATOMS: atom_id res chain seq x y z
N MET A 1 -26.76 -15.32 -7.09
CA MET A 1 -25.63 -15.93 -6.34
C MET A 1 -25.96 -17.38 -6.04
N SER A 2 -25.03 -18.30 -6.27
CA SER A 2 -25.26 -19.71 -5.95
C SER A 2 -25.25 -19.92 -4.43
N GLU A 3 -25.86 -20.99 -3.99
CA GLU A 3 -25.92 -21.36 -2.57
C GLU A 3 -24.49 -21.61 -2.03
N GLU A 4 -23.65 -22.26 -2.83
CA GLU A 4 -22.25 -22.50 -2.44
C GLU A 4 -21.50 -21.21 -2.22
N LEU A 5 -21.64 -20.24 -3.11
CA LEU A 5 -20.96 -18.95 -2.99
C LEU A 5 -21.48 -18.19 -1.77
N LEU A 6 -22.77 -18.25 -1.52
CA LEU A 6 -23.37 -17.61 -0.36
C LEU A 6 -22.84 -18.22 0.94
N GLN A 7 -22.78 -19.55 0.99
CA GLN A 7 -22.25 -20.26 2.15
C GLN A 7 -20.77 -19.94 2.37
N ALA A 8 -19.96 -19.91 1.30
CA ALA A 8 -18.54 -19.57 1.39
C ALA A 8 -18.35 -18.16 1.94
N THR A 9 -19.16 -17.21 1.45
CA THR A 9 -19.11 -15.82 1.93
C THR A 9 -19.48 -15.71 3.40
N GLN A 10 -20.51 -16.42 3.81
CA GLN A 10 -20.99 -16.41 5.20
C GLN A 10 -20.04 -17.17 6.13
N ALA A 11 -19.30 -18.14 5.60
CA ALA A 11 -18.39 -18.97 6.39
C ALA A 11 -17.02 -18.29 6.61
N ILE A 12 -16.73 -17.20 5.92
CA ILE A 12 -15.47 -16.46 6.13
C ILE A 12 -15.54 -15.79 7.50
N PRO A 13 -14.60 -16.15 8.41
CA PRO A 13 -14.62 -15.57 9.75
C PRO A 13 -14.15 -14.11 9.73
N ASP A 14 -14.45 -13.40 10.81
CA ASP A 14 -13.86 -12.10 11.03
C ASP A 14 -12.35 -12.22 11.01
N LEU A 15 -11.69 -11.24 10.39
CA LEU A 15 -10.24 -11.14 10.44
C LEU A 15 -9.86 -10.21 11.59
N VAL A 16 -9.24 -10.77 12.62
CA VAL A 16 -8.72 -10.00 13.74
C VAL A 16 -7.25 -10.39 13.92
N THR A 17 -6.37 -9.46 13.65
CA THR A 17 -4.94 -9.73 13.70
C THR A 17 -4.18 -8.48 14.12
N LYS A 18 -2.97 -8.68 14.66
CA LYS A 18 -2.05 -7.58 14.93
C LYS A 18 -1.54 -7.09 13.58
N ALA A 19 -1.88 -5.84 13.21
CA ALA A 19 -1.58 -5.31 11.88
C ALA A 19 -0.07 -5.28 11.63
N ILE A 20 0.70 -4.67 12.54
CA ILE A 20 2.15 -4.74 12.48
C ILE A 20 2.57 -6.05 13.14
N PRO A 21 3.03 -7.04 12.36
CA PRO A 21 3.28 -8.37 12.91
C PRO A 21 4.58 -8.44 13.69
N ASP A 22 4.63 -9.37 14.65
CA ASP A 22 5.87 -9.69 15.34
C ASP A 22 6.74 -10.65 14.53
N ASP A 23 6.12 -11.40 13.62
CA ASP A 23 6.81 -12.39 12.78
C ASP A 23 7.27 -11.74 11.48
N GLU A 24 8.59 -11.59 11.33
CA GLU A 24 9.17 -10.98 10.13
C GLU A 24 8.84 -11.73 8.84
N ARG A 25 8.49 -13.01 8.91
CA ARG A 25 8.15 -13.79 7.72
C ARG A 25 6.84 -13.34 7.08
N LEU A 26 6.01 -12.59 7.80
CA LEU A 26 4.76 -12.05 7.26
C LEU A 26 4.97 -10.83 6.38
N TRP A 27 6.17 -10.26 6.40
CA TRP A 27 6.54 -9.17 5.49
C TRP A 27 7.04 -9.77 4.18
N VAL A 28 6.37 -9.40 3.07
CA VAL A 28 6.70 -9.91 1.74
C VAL A 28 7.58 -8.88 1.02
N PRO A 29 8.82 -9.24 0.67
CA PRO A 29 9.70 -8.32 -0.05
C PRO A 29 9.14 -8.00 -1.44
N GLN A 30 9.17 -6.72 -1.81
CA GLN A 30 8.72 -6.26 -3.13
C GLN A 30 9.86 -5.67 -3.95
N ALA A 31 10.76 -4.94 -3.29
CA ALA A 31 11.89 -4.29 -3.91
C ALA A 31 12.91 -3.98 -2.83
N ASP A 32 14.01 -3.33 -3.19
CA ASP A 32 14.99 -2.90 -2.20
C ASP A 32 14.34 -1.97 -1.18
N LYS A 33 14.46 -2.31 0.11
CA LYS A 33 13.93 -1.54 1.24
C LYS A 33 12.40 -1.42 1.28
N ILE A 34 11.69 -2.26 0.52
CA ILE A 34 10.23 -2.19 0.42
C ILE A 34 9.62 -3.57 0.70
N TRP A 35 8.66 -3.62 1.63
CA TRP A 35 7.92 -4.83 1.99
C TRP A 35 6.44 -4.53 2.09
N PHE A 36 5.62 -5.54 1.78
CA PHE A 36 4.18 -5.51 2.03
C PHE A 36 3.80 -6.59 3.04
N ARG A 37 2.83 -6.27 3.88
CA ARG A 37 2.09 -7.28 4.61
C ARG A 37 0.65 -7.25 4.14
N PRO A 38 0.21 -8.23 3.33
CA PRO A 38 -1.19 -8.32 2.91
C PRO A 38 -2.09 -8.62 4.10
N LEU A 39 -3.20 -7.90 4.22
CA LEU A 39 -4.22 -8.15 5.22
C LEU A 39 -5.48 -8.71 4.57
N ILE A 40 -5.91 -8.11 3.45
CA ILE A 40 -7.05 -8.56 2.66
C ILE A 40 -6.67 -8.51 1.19
N LEU A 41 -6.92 -9.62 0.48
CA LEU A 41 -6.81 -9.68 -0.97
C LEU A 41 -8.15 -10.17 -1.49
N ASN A 42 -8.92 -9.26 -2.09
CA ASN A 42 -10.22 -9.60 -2.66
C ASN A 42 -10.12 -9.56 -4.18
N THR A 43 -9.90 -10.73 -4.78
CA THR A 43 -9.73 -10.85 -6.22
C THR A 43 -11.01 -10.67 -7.00
N THR A 44 -12.17 -10.74 -6.34
CA THR A 44 -13.45 -10.57 -7.00
C THR A 44 -13.68 -9.14 -7.44
N ASN A 45 -13.34 -8.17 -6.61
CA ASN A 45 -13.52 -6.75 -6.93
C ASN A 45 -12.21 -5.98 -7.06
N GLY A 46 -11.06 -6.66 -6.99
CA GLY A 46 -9.76 -6.02 -7.12
C GLY A 46 -9.36 -5.18 -5.91
N GLU A 47 -9.99 -5.39 -4.77
CA GLU A 47 -9.71 -4.64 -3.55
C GLU A 47 -8.62 -5.33 -2.74
N TRP A 48 -7.70 -4.54 -2.18
CA TRP A 48 -6.69 -5.08 -1.27
C TRP A 48 -6.32 -4.07 -0.20
N VAL A 49 -6.08 -4.62 1.00
CA VAL A 49 -5.63 -3.85 2.16
C VAL A 49 -4.31 -4.44 2.60
N ASN A 50 -3.30 -3.58 2.74
CA ASN A 50 -1.99 -4.03 3.16
C ASN A 50 -1.30 -2.99 4.03
N LEU A 51 -0.25 -3.43 4.70
CA LEU A 51 0.74 -2.53 5.25
C LEU A 51 1.88 -2.42 4.25
N LEU A 52 2.33 -1.21 4.02
CA LEU A 52 3.54 -0.91 3.28
C LEU A 52 4.61 -0.51 4.28
N ARG A 53 5.75 -1.20 4.26
CA ARG A 53 6.92 -0.86 5.07
C ARG A 53 8.07 -0.49 4.15
N ILE A 54 8.64 0.69 4.39
CA ILE A 54 9.80 1.16 3.65
C ILE A 54 10.86 1.61 4.64
N ALA A 55 12.09 1.10 4.48
CA ALA A 55 13.22 1.48 5.30
C ALA A 55 13.80 2.83 4.85
N LYS A 56 14.65 3.42 5.68
CA LYS A 56 15.28 4.71 5.41
C LYS A 56 15.94 4.76 4.04
N GLY A 57 15.75 5.86 3.35
CA GLY A 57 16.29 6.06 2.02
C GLY A 57 15.56 5.29 0.93
N GLY A 58 14.50 4.55 1.27
CA GLY A 58 13.74 3.79 0.29
C GLY A 58 12.89 4.69 -0.60
N VAL A 59 12.75 4.26 -1.85
CA VAL A 59 11.99 5.00 -2.87
C VAL A 59 11.08 4.02 -3.59
N MET A 60 9.78 4.30 -3.57
CA MET A 60 8.84 3.57 -4.41
C MET A 60 8.69 4.35 -5.71
N ASN A 61 9.11 3.73 -6.81
CA ASN A 61 9.16 4.36 -8.12
C ASN A 61 7.83 4.97 -8.54
N ARG A 62 7.90 5.89 -9.49
CA ARG A 62 6.72 6.56 -10.04
C ARG A 62 5.65 5.54 -10.41
N HIS A 63 4.45 5.74 -9.88
CA HIS A 63 3.34 4.84 -10.09
C HIS A 63 2.03 5.63 -10.11
N ARG A 64 0.99 5.00 -10.63
CA ARG A 64 -0.34 5.57 -10.70
C ARG A 64 -1.38 4.51 -10.37
N HIS A 65 -2.41 4.92 -9.62
CA HIS A 65 -3.54 4.07 -9.29
C HIS A 65 -4.74 4.41 -10.17
N PRO A 66 -5.46 3.42 -10.72
CA PRO A 66 -6.65 3.68 -11.52
C PRO A 66 -7.86 4.09 -10.67
N ALA A 67 -7.81 3.85 -9.37
CA ALA A 67 -8.89 4.15 -8.44
C ALA A 67 -8.31 4.89 -7.22
N PRO A 68 -9.13 5.50 -6.36
CA PRO A 68 -8.63 6.20 -5.19
C PRO A 68 -7.94 5.25 -4.21
N VAL A 69 -7.00 5.79 -3.44
CA VAL A 69 -6.27 5.07 -2.39
C VAL A 69 -6.50 5.78 -1.07
N TYR A 70 -6.73 5.01 -0.03
CA TYR A 70 -6.85 5.51 1.34
C TYR A 70 -5.67 5.01 2.14
N GLY A 71 -4.99 5.92 2.85
CA GLY A 71 -3.83 5.57 3.67
C GLY A 71 -3.93 6.11 5.08
N TYR A 72 -3.35 5.38 6.03
CA TYR A 72 -3.24 5.81 7.41
C TYR A 72 -1.85 5.45 7.93
N VAL A 73 -1.09 6.46 8.35
CA VAL A 73 0.30 6.27 8.77
C VAL A 73 0.35 5.76 10.20
N LEU A 74 0.99 4.61 10.40
CA LEU A 74 1.12 3.97 11.71
C LEU A 74 2.46 4.27 12.37
N LYS A 75 3.54 4.39 11.56
CA LYS A 75 4.90 4.59 12.07
C LYS A 75 5.73 5.33 11.06
N GLY A 76 6.66 6.17 11.52
CA GLY A 76 7.57 6.91 10.67
C GLY A 76 6.87 7.98 9.86
N GLU A 77 7.53 8.43 8.81
CA GLU A 77 6.94 9.44 7.92
C GLU A 77 7.44 9.24 6.49
N TRP A 78 6.66 9.74 5.54
CA TRP A 78 6.99 9.66 4.12
C TRP A 78 6.37 10.85 3.38
N ARG A 79 6.80 11.06 2.16
CA ARG A 79 6.29 12.12 1.30
C ARG A 79 6.32 11.70 -0.16
N TYR A 80 5.57 12.41 -0.98
CA TYR A 80 5.71 12.33 -2.42
C TYR A 80 6.60 13.46 -2.91
N LEU A 81 7.48 13.17 -3.87
CA LEU A 81 8.33 14.21 -4.47
C LEU A 81 7.51 15.31 -5.14
N GLU A 82 6.33 14.94 -5.63
CA GLU A 82 5.44 15.85 -6.37
C GLU A 82 4.60 16.76 -5.48
N HIS A 83 4.65 16.56 -4.16
CA HIS A 83 3.86 17.34 -3.20
C HIS A 83 4.77 17.90 -2.11
N ASP A 84 4.28 18.93 -1.41
CA ASP A 84 5.04 19.57 -0.33
C ASP A 84 4.57 19.18 1.08
N TRP A 85 3.58 18.28 1.19
CA TRP A 85 3.17 17.79 2.49
C TRP A 85 3.96 16.52 2.90
N VAL A 86 4.02 16.28 4.19
CA VAL A 86 4.65 15.07 4.76
C VAL A 86 3.61 14.29 5.55
N ALA A 87 3.51 13.01 5.29
CA ALA A 87 2.61 12.11 6.01
C ALA A 87 3.32 11.58 7.25
N LYS A 88 2.81 11.92 8.42
CA LYS A 88 3.36 11.57 9.74
C LYS A 88 2.44 10.59 10.47
N PRO A 89 2.89 9.95 11.56
CA PRO A 89 2.04 9.03 12.30
C PRO A 89 0.70 9.67 12.67
N GLY A 90 -0.39 8.95 12.38
CA GLY A 90 -1.74 9.46 12.59
C GLY A 90 -2.31 10.25 11.43
N THR A 91 -1.54 10.50 10.38
CA THR A 91 -2.03 11.20 9.19
C THR A 91 -2.87 10.28 8.35
N PHE A 92 -4.04 10.77 7.92
CA PHE A 92 -4.87 10.12 6.90
C PHE A 92 -4.56 10.74 5.55
N VAL A 93 -4.35 9.90 4.56
CA VAL A 93 -4.05 10.34 3.19
C VAL A 93 -5.12 9.79 2.24
N PHE A 94 -5.70 10.68 1.45
CA PHE A 94 -6.56 10.30 0.33
C PHE A 94 -5.83 10.65 -0.96
N GLU A 95 -5.66 9.68 -1.84
CA GLU A 95 -5.01 9.87 -3.13
C GLU A 95 -6.05 9.74 -4.24
N PRO A 96 -6.30 10.80 -5.00
CA PRO A 96 -7.23 10.71 -6.14
C PRO A 96 -6.68 9.78 -7.21
N PRO A 97 -7.56 9.17 -8.02
CA PRO A 97 -7.09 8.30 -9.10
C PRO A 97 -6.36 9.09 -10.19
N GLY A 98 -5.42 8.42 -10.84
CA GLY A 98 -4.76 8.95 -12.02
C GLY A 98 -3.53 9.81 -11.79
N GLU A 99 -3.24 10.20 -10.56
CA GLU A 99 -2.06 10.99 -10.27
C GLU A 99 -0.81 10.10 -10.25
N ILE A 100 0.25 10.55 -10.92
CA ILE A 100 1.53 9.86 -10.92
C ILE A 100 2.40 10.47 -9.82
N HIS A 101 2.94 9.62 -8.93
CA HIS A 101 3.76 10.12 -7.83
C HIS A 101 4.85 9.13 -7.43
N THR A 102 5.88 9.68 -6.77
CA THR A 102 7.04 8.94 -6.27
C THR A 102 7.08 9.07 -4.76
N LEU A 103 6.99 7.94 -4.05
CA LEU A 103 7.02 7.91 -2.60
C LEU A 103 8.45 7.78 -2.09
N VAL A 104 8.82 8.61 -1.12
CA VAL A 104 10.18 8.66 -0.57
C VAL A 104 10.13 8.61 0.95
N VAL A 105 11.05 7.82 1.53
CA VAL A 105 11.34 7.81 2.96
C VAL A 105 12.75 8.39 3.14
N ASP A 106 12.84 9.52 3.81
CA ASP A 106 14.12 10.23 3.96
C ASP A 106 15.11 9.44 4.83
N GLU A 107 16.41 9.74 4.68
CA GLU A 107 17.48 9.00 5.34
C GLU A 107 17.44 9.10 6.87
N GLU A 108 16.86 10.16 7.42
CA GLU A 108 16.74 10.36 8.86
C GLU A 108 15.55 9.62 9.47
N VAL A 109 14.71 9.00 8.65
CA VAL A 109 13.56 8.18 9.09
C VAL A 109 14.02 6.73 9.09
N GLU A 110 13.98 6.07 10.24
CA GLU A 110 14.39 4.67 10.35
C GLU A 110 13.59 3.76 9.44
N GLU A 111 12.27 3.87 9.52
CA GLU A 111 11.34 3.16 8.64
C GLU A 111 9.97 3.79 8.75
N MET A 112 9.15 3.60 7.72
CA MET A 112 7.74 3.96 7.76
C MET A 112 6.87 2.72 7.62
N ILE A 113 5.72 2.72 8.26
CA ILE A 113 4.69 1.70 8.10
C ILE A 113 3.35 2.42 7.95
N THR A 114 2.70 2.18 6.83
CA THR A 114 1.42 2.81 6.49
C THR A 114 0.43 1.75 6.04
N LEU A 115 -0.81 1.82 6.54
CA LEU A 115 -1.89 0.97 6.06
C LEU A 115 -2.49 1.63 4.83
N PHE A 116 -2.58 0.86 3.74
CA PHE A 116 -3.21 1.32 2.50
C PHE A 116 -4.37 0.43 2.12
N HIS A 117 -5.46 1.07 1.69
CA HIS A 117 -6.61 0.41 1.08
C HIS A 117 -6.64 0.82 -0.38
N VAL A 118 -6.48 -0.17 -1.27
CA VAL A 118 -6.26 0.04 -2.70
C VAL A 118 -7.29 -0.75 -3.50
N PHE A 119 -7.71 -0.17 -4.62
CA PHE A 119 -8.60 -0.82 -5.58
C PHE A 119 -7.89 -0.92 -6.93
N GLY A 120 -7.95 -2.11 -7.54
CA GLY A 120 -7.38 -2.34 -8.85
C GLY A 120 -5.86 -2.47 -8.87
N ALA A 121 -5.29 -2.49 -10.06
CA ALA A 121 -3.88 -2.70 -10.26
C ALA A 121 -3.08 -1.39 -10.20
N LEU A 122 -1.80 -1.49 -9.85
CA LEU A 122 -0.86 -0.39 -9.92
C LEU A 122 -0.26 -0.31 -11.33
N GLY A 123 -0.10 0.92 -11.84
CA GLY A 123 0.70 1.15 -13.03
C GLY A 123 2.01 1.82 -12.65
N TYR A 124 3.13 1.20 -13.03
CA TYR A 124 4.46 1.78 -12.82
C TYR A 124 4.94 2.44 -14.10
N TYR A 125 5.57 3.59 -13.98
CA TYR A 125 6.00 4.43 -15.09
C TYR A 125 7.48 4.77 -14.98
N ASP A 126 8.17 4.83 -16.13
CA ASP A 126 9.54 5.30 -16.19
C ASP A 126 9.57 6.84 -16.22
N GLU A 127 10.78 7.43 -16.38
CA GLU A 127 10.95 8.88 -16.37
C GLU A 127 10.26 9.58 -17.55
N ASP A 128 9.99 8.83 -18.62
CA ASP A 128 9.32 9.34 -19.83
C ASP A 128 7.82 9.12 -19.79
N ASP A 129 7.27 8.70 -18.62
CA ASP A 129 5.86 8.38 -18.44
C ASP A 129 5.38 7.19 -19.28
N THR A 130 6.31 6.29 -19.60
CA THR A 130 5.99 5.04 -20.29
C THR A 130 5.65 3.96 -19.27
N LEU A 131 4.49 3.30 -19.46
CA LEU A 131 4.07 2.22 -18.56
C LEU A 131 5.04 1.04 -18.67
N ILE A 132 5.69 0.68 -17.57
CA ILE A 132 6.67 -0.41 -17.52
C ILE A 132 6.19 -1.63 -16.76
N GLN A 133 5.13 -1.48 -15.94
CA GLN A 133 4.60 -2.57 -15.13
C GLN A 133 3.21 -2.21 -14.62
N HIS A 134 2.33 -3.21 -14.52
CA HIS A 134 1.01 -3.05 -13.92
C HIS A 134 0.47 -4.36 -13.35
#